data_0f674a07dc9a22f90db99c4b0a712b3f
#
_entry.id   0f674a07dc9a22f90db99c4b0a712b3f
#
_cell.length_a   1.000
_cell.length_b   1.000
_cell.length_c   1.000
_cell.angle_alpha   90.00
_cell.angle_beta   90.00
_cell.angle_gamma   90.00
#
_symmetry.space_group_name_H-M   'P 1'
#
loop_
_entity.id
_entity.type
_entity.pdbx_description
1 polymer ?
#
loop_
_entity_poly.entity_id
_entity_poly.type
_entity_poly.pdbx_seq_one_letter_code
_entity_poly.pdbx_strand_id
1 'polypeptide(L)'
;MSVYKYTNQGRISFSDRVVATEIIDVINSKKYDDLLWISTAKGKFLLEDGVIPSGDSLKNIEISFDDDKQLRIKYYAIIKFGESIKSLLKKLNQEIVKHLQERLSISPSEIIVVITGVKSENVSSRNMEFKFKYGDK
;
A
#
# COMPACT_ATOMS: atom_id res chain seq x y z
N MET A 1 16.26 3.44 -0.03
CA MET A 1 15.75 4.70 0.55
C MET A 1 15.24 4.43 1.97
N SER A 2 15.27 5.43 2.81
CA SER A 2 14.74 5.33 4.18
C SER A 2 13.70 6.41 4.41
N VAL A 3 12.71 6.08 5.24
CA VAL A 3 11.68 7.02 5.68
C VAL A 3 12.14 7.65 6.99
N TYR A 4 12.08 8.96 7.08
CA TYR A 4 12.55 9.69 8.25
C TYR A 4 11.41 10.34 9.01
N LYS A 5 11.53 10.31 10.32
CA LYS A 5 10.66 11.05 11.22
C LYS A 5 11.54 11.98 12.06
N TYR A 6 11.16 13.23 12.16
CA TYR A 6 11.89 14.23 12.96
C TYR A 6 11.18 14.45 14.28
N THR A 7 11.94 14.44 15.36
CA THR A 7 11.43 14.66 16.70
C THR A 7 12.27 15.73 17.38
N ASN A 8 11.86 16.15 18.58
CA ASN A 8 12.63 17.09 19.37
C ASN A 8 14.00 16.53 19.78
N GLN A 9 14.16 15.23 19.73
CA GLN A 9 15.40 14.57 20.14
C GLN A 9 16.25 14.11 18.95
N GLY A 10 15.82 14.43 17.72
CA GLY A 10 16.56 14.08 16.53
C GLY A 10 15.71 13.41 15.47
N ARG A 11 16.38 12.62 14.64
CA ARG A 11 15.75 11.96 13.50
C ARG A 11 15.69 10.45 13.72
N ILE A 12 14.51 9.88 13.48
CA ILE A 12 14.31 8.44 13.47
C ILE A 12 14.07 8.02 12.02
N SER A 13 14.73 6.97 11.58
CA SER A 13 14.56 6.48 10.22
C SER A 13 13.98 5.07 10.22
N PHE A 14 13.19 4.77 9.18
CA PHE A 14 12.64 3.46 8.90
C PHE A 14 13.03 3.07 7.49
N SER A 15 13.37 1.79 7.28
CA SER A 15 13.63 1.32 5.93
C SER A 15 12.33 1.21 5.13
N ASP A 16 12.43 1.26 3.82
CA ASP A 16 11.28 1.05 2.93
C ASP A 16 10.64 -0.31 3.22
N ARG A 17 11.45 -1.31 3.51
CA ARG A 17 10.98 -2.64 3.82
C ARG A 17 10.08 -2.68 5.05
N VAL A 18 10.44 -1.93 6.09
CA VAL A 18 9.63 -1.86 7.31
C VAL A 18 8.26 -1.25 6.99
N VAL A 19 8.25 -0.15 6.26
CA VAL A 19 7.00 0.51 5.88
C VAL A 19 6.15 -0.39 5.00
N ALA A 20 6.76 -1.02 3.99
CA ALA A 20 6.05 -1.93 3.08
C ALA A 20 5.47 -3.13 3.82
N THR A 21 6.19 -3.68 4.78
CA THR A 21 5.71 -4.81 5.58
C THR A 21 4.46 -4.43 6.37
N GLU A 22 4.44 -3.23 6.96
CA GLU A 22 3.25 -2.78 7.69
C GLU A 22 2.05 -2.61 6.77
N ILE A 23 2.27 -2.15 5.54
CA ILE A 23 1.19 -2.02 4.55
C ILE A 23 0.64 -3.40 4.19
N ILE A 24 1.52 -4.36 3.93
CA ILE A 24 1.12 -5.73 3.59
C ILE A 24 0.33 -6.36 4.73
N ASP A 25 0.72 -6.12 5.97
CA ASP A 25 0.00 -6.65 7.13
C ASP A 25 -1.47 -6.20 7.15
N VAL A 26 -1.72 -4.95 6.80
CA VAL A 26 -3.10 -4.45 6.73
C VAL A 26 -3.86 -5.12 5.60
N ILE A 27 -3.26 -5.22 4.42
CA ILE A 27 -3.91 -5.78 3.23
C ILE A 27 -4.22 -7.28 3.44
N ASN A 28 -3.34 -8.00 4.14
CA ASN A 28 -3.52 -9.42 4.40
C ASN A 28 -4.35 -9.71 5.65
N SER A 29 -4.86 -8.68 6.32
CA SER A 29 -5.74 -8.89 7.48
C SER A 29 -7.03 -9.58 7.04
N LYS A 30 -7.73 -10.22 7.98
CA LYS A 30 -8.96 -10.97 7.69
C LYS A 30 -10.03 -10.13 7.02
N LYS A 31 -10.01 -8.83 7.23
CA LYS A 31 -11.00 -7.93 6.67
C LYS A 31 -10.83 -7.77 5.16
N TYR A 32 -9.62 -7.90 4.65
CA TYR A 32 -9.31 -7.63 3.25
C TYR A 32 -8.74 -8.81 2.47
N ASP A 33 -8.37 -9.90 3.13
CA ASP A 33 -7.63 -11.00 2.49
C ASP A 33 -8.40 -11.71 1.36
N ASP A 34 -9.72 -11.59 1.34
CA ASP A 34 -10.57 -12.16 0.28
C ASP A 34 -11.08 -11.11 -0.70
N LEU A 35 -10.69 -9.86 -0.54
CA LEU A 35 -11.24 -8.75 -1.32
C LEU A 35 -10.24 -8.16 -2.30
N LEU A 36 -8.97 -8.20 -1.97
CA LEU A 36 -7.94 -7.72 -2.89
C LEU A 36 -6.60 -8.38 -2.56
N TRP A 37 -5.70 -8.31 -3.52
CA TRP A 37 -4.38 -8.95 -3.43
C TRP A 37 -3.34 -8.00 -3.99
N ILE A 38 -2.21 -7.85 -3.31
CA ILE A 38 -1.08 -7.07 -3.83
C ILE A 38 -0.58 -7.74 -5.11
N SER A 39 -0.27 -6.94 -6.11
CA SER A 39 0.27 -7.44 -7.37
C SER A 39 1.54 -6.69 -7.77
N THR A 40 2.21 -7.23 -8.79
CA THR A 40 3.27 -6.49 -9.48
C THR A 40 2.62 -5.48 -10.43
N ALA A 41 3.44 -4.56 -10.95
CA ALA A 41 2.95 -3.60 -11.94
C ALA A 41 2.41 -4.27 -13.21
N LYS A 42 2.83 -5.50 -13.47
CA LYS A 42 2.39 -6.28 -14.64
C LYS A 42 1.16 -7.14 -14.36
N GLY A 43 0.60 -7.06 -13.15
CA GLY A 43 -0.63 -7.77 -12.81
C GLY A 43 -0.44 -9.19 -12.30
N LYS A 44 0.74 -9.56 -11.87
CA LYS A 44 0.98 -10.87 -11.26
C LYS A 44 0.80 -10.78 -9.75
N PHE A 45 0.23 -11.81 -9.13
CA PHE A 45 0.11 -11.87 -7.69
C PHE A 45 1.48 -11.80 -7.04
N LEU A 46 1.63 -10.94 -6.05
CA LEU A 46 2.88 -10.79 -5.32
C LEU A 46 2.99 -11.81 -4.20
N LEU A 47 1.86 -12.14 -3.57
CA LEU A 47 1.79 -13.11 -2.49
C LEU A 47 1.03 -14.33 -2.97
N GLU A 48 1.67 -15.49 -2.93
CA GLU A 48 1.01 -16.76 -3.18
C GLU A 48 0.91 -17.49 -1.85
N ASP A 49 -0.25 -18.09 -1.59
CA ASP A 49 -0.49 -18.89 -0.40
C ASP A 49 -0.23 -18.17 0.92
N GLY A 50 -0.36 -16.84 0.93
CA GLY A 50 -0.20 -16.05 2.14
C GLY A 50 1.23 -15.91 2.62
N VAL A 51 2.21 -16.32 1.83
CA VAL A 51 3.62 -16.19 2.19
C VAL A 51 4.06 -14.74 2.00
N ILE A 52 4.73 -14.18 3.00
CA ILE A 52 5.27 -12.84 2.90
C ILE A 52 6.40 -12.84 1.88
N PRO A 53 6.40 -11.90 0.91
CA PRO A 53 7.41 -11.93 -0.14
C PRO A 53 8.80 -11.59 0.38
N SER A 54 9.81 -12.03 -0.38
CA SER A 54 11.19 -11.67 -0.11
C SER A 54 11.41 -10.16 -0.28
N GLY A 55 12.58 -9.68 0.12
CA GLY A 55 12.89 -8.26 0.00
C GLY A 55 12.72 -7.70 -1.40
N ASP A 56 13.04 -8.49 -2.43
CA ASP A 56 12.89 -8.04 -3.82
C ASP A 56 11.43 -7.85 -4.20
N SER A 57 10.54 -8.68 -3.68
CA SER A 57 9.10 -8.56 -3.94
C SER A 57 8.53 -7.28 -3.34
N LEU A 58 9.08 -6.83 -2.21
CA LEU A 58 8.61 -5.62 -1.55
C LEU A 58 8.89 -4.35 -2.36
N LYS A 59 9.77 -4.42 -3.36
CA LYS A 59 10.05 -3.28 -4.24
C LYS A 59 8.84 -2.88 -5.08
N ASN A 60 7.84 -3.74 -5.19
CA ASN A 60 6.60 -3.40 -5.89
C ASN A 60 5.72 -2.45 -5.08
N ILE A 61 6.04 -2.21 -3.82
CA ILE A 61 5.42 -1.15 -3.04
C ILE A 61 6.40 0.02 -3.06
N GLU A 62 6.04 1.06 -3.80
CA GLU A 62 6.92 2.20 -4.03
C GLU A 62 6.73 3.24 -2.93
N ILE A 63 7.81 3.58 -2.26
CA ILE A 63 7.82 4.54 -1.18
C ILE A 63 8.78 5.66 -1.58
N SER A 64 8.29 6.88 -1.62
CA SER A 64 9.07 8.02 -2.08
C SER A 64 8.66 9.27 -1.32
N PHE A 65 9.34 10.36 -1.61
CA PHE A 65 9.00 11.68 -1.06
C PHE A 65 8.71 12.62 -2.21
N ASP A 66 7.73 13.50 -2.01
CA ASP A 66 7.44 14.54 -2.98
C ASP A 66 8.40 15.73 -2.77
N ASP A 67 8.20 16.80 -3.55
CA ASP A 67 9.06 17.99 -3.50
C ASP A 67 9.04 18.66 -2.12
N ASP A 68 7.96 18.51 -1.38
CA ASP A 68 7.81 19.06 -0.03
C ASP A 68 8.30 18.09 1.04
N LYS A 69 8.97 17.01 0.64
CA LYS A 69 9.49 15.97 1.52
C LYS A 69 8.37 15.22 2.26
N GLN A 70 7.18 15.19 1.67
CA GLN A 70 6.05 14.43 2.22
C GLN A 70 6.10 13.01 1.71
N LEU A 71 5.75 12.06 2.56
CA LEU A 71 5.77 10.64 2.23
C LEU A 71 4.67 10.30 1.23
N ARG A 72 5.04 9.60 0.15
CA ARG A 72 4.12 9.10 -0.85
C ARG A 72 4.27 7.60 -0.96
N ILE A 73 3.15 6.91 -1.08
CA ILE A 73 3.11 5.46 -1.20
C ILE A 73 2.35 5.10 -2.47
N LYS A 74 2.89 4.14 -3.24
CA LYS A 74 2.20 3.62 -4.41
C LYS A 74 2.29 2.11 -4.39
N TYR A 75 1.16 1.44 -4.60
CA TYR A 75 1.15 -0.01 -4.71
C TYR A 75 0.17 -0.46 -5.80
N TYR A 76 0.31 -1.71 -6.19
CA TYR A 76 -0.48 -2.32 -7.24
C TYR A 76 -1.32 -3.44 -6.65
N ALA A 77 -2.55 -3.60 -7.12
CA ALA A 77 -3.44 -4.60 -6.55
C ALA A 77 -4.39 -5.19 -7.59
N ILE A 78 -4.80 -6.42 -7.32
CA ILE A 78 -5.88 -7.09 -8.04
C ILE A 78 -7.06 -7.10 -7.09
N ILE A 79 -8.24 -6.70 -7.56
CA ILE A 79 -9.43 -6.58 -6.72
C ILE A 79 -10.44 -7.65 -7.10
N LYS A 80 -11.24 -8.10 -6.11
CA LYS A 80 -12.27 -9.09 -6.34
C LYS A 80 -13.40 -8.50 -7.19
N PHE A 81 -13.89 -9.27 -8.15
CA PHE A 81 -15.02 -8.90 -8.98
C PHE A 81 -16.26 -8.64 -8.11
N GLY A 82 -16.97 -7.58 -8.45
CA GLY A 82 -18.21 -7.23 -7.74
C GLY A 82 -18.03 -6.24 -6.60
N GLU A 83 -16.79 -5.94 -6.21
CA GLU A 83 -16.54 -4.96 -5.16
C GLU A 83 -16.59 -3.53 -5.71
N SER A 84 -17.04 -2.60 -4.87
CA SER A 84 -16.95 -1.18 -5.19
C SER A 84 -15.49 -0.75 -4.99
N ILE A 85 -14.76 -0.60 -6.08
CA ILE A 85 -13.32 -0.38 -6.04
C ILE A 85 -12.98 0.85 -5.20
N LYS A 86 -13.59 1.98 -5.51
CA LYS A 86 -13.25 3.23 -4.83
C LYS A 86 -13.58 3.18 -3.34
N SER A 87 -14.73 2.62 -2.97
CA SER A 87 -15.12 2.49 -1.55
C SER A 87 -14.18 1.57 -0.80
N LEU A 88 -13.84 0.44 -1.40
CA LEU A 88 -12.94 -0.53 -0.77
C LEU A 88 -11.57 0.08 -0.55
N LEU A 89 -11.02 0.72 -1.58
CA LEU A 89 -9.70 1.35 -1.47
C LEU A 89 -9.69 2.50 -0.47
N LYS A 90 -10.76 3.26 -0.40
CA LYS A 90 -10.86 4.34 0.58
C LYS A 90 -10.77 3.80 2.00
N LYS A 91 -11.51 2.74 2.30
CA LYS A 91 -11.48 2.12 3.64
C LYS A 91 -10.12 1.50 3.93
N LEU A 92 -9.59 0.77 2.96
CA LEU A 92 -8.28 0.12 3.13
C LEU A 92 -7.19 1.15 3.39
N ASN A 93 -7.14 2.20 2.58
CA ASN A 93 -6.09 3.21 2.73
C ASN A 93 -6.22 3.99 4.03
N GLN A 94 -7.44 4.22 4.52
CA GLN A 94 -7.63 4.83 5.83
C GLN A 94 -7.05 3.95 6.94
N GLU A 95 -7.21 2.63 6.82
CA GLU A 95 -6.62 1.71 7.78
C GLU A 95 -5.11 1.62 7.66
N ILE A 96 -4.58 1.71 6.44
CA ILE A 96 -3.13 1.78 6.23
C ILE A 96 -2.55 3.02 6.91
N VAL A 97 -3.17 4.18 6.70
CA VAL A 97 -2.73 5.42 7.33
C VAL A 97 -2.75 5.29 8.85
N LYS A 98 -3.85 4.78 9.39
CA LYS A 98 -3.99 4.59 10.83
C LYS A 98 -2.93 3.63 11.37
N HIS A 99 -2.70 2.53 10.68
CA HIS A 99 -1.74 1.52 11.08
C HIS A 99 -0.31 2.08 11.11
N LEU A 100 0.07 2.83 10.06
CA LEU A 100 1.38 3.45 10.01
C LEU A 100 1.54 4.51 11.10
N GLN A 101 0.48 5.27 11.38
CA GLN A 101 0.49 6.25 12.45
C GLN A 101 0.69 5.59 13.82
N GLU A 102 -0.05 4.51 14.09
CA GLU A 102 0.01 3.83 15.38
C GLU A 102 1.31 3.06 15.59
N ARG A 103 1.83 2.43 14.54
CA ARG A 103 3.00 1.57 14.67
C ARG A 103 4.32 2.28 14.47
N LEU A 104 4.38 3.24 13.54
CA LEU A 104 5.62 3.91 13.18
C LEU A 104 5.56 5.41 13.42
N SER A 105 4.41 5.94 13.80
CA SER A 105 4.17 7.38 13.98
C SER A 105 4.50 8.19 12.73
N ILE A 106 4.24 7.62 11.56
CA ILE A 106 4.40 8.31 10.28
C ILE A 106 3.05 8.40 9.60
N SER A 107 2.88 9.44 8.77
CA SER A 107 1.64 9.66 8.03
C SER A 107 1.98 9.98 6.58
N PRO A 108 1.52 9.18 5.63
CA PRO A 108 1.71 9.52 4.24
C PRO A 108 0.85 10.72 3.85
N SER A 109 1.33 11.52 2.93
CA SER A 109 0.52 12.61 2.35
C SER A 109 -0.34 12.12 1.20
N GLU A 110 0.06 11.01 0.58
CA GLU A 110 -0.63 10.50 -0.60
C GLU A 110 -0.41 9.00 -0.73
N ILE A 111 -1.49 8.28 -1.07
CA ILE A 111 -1.41 6.87 -1.44
C ILE A 111 -2.02 6.73 -2.83
N ILE A 112 -1.25 6.17 -3.76
CA ILE A 112 -1.68 5.88 -5.12
C ILE A 112 -1.85 4.37 -5.24
N VAL A 113 -2.99 3.93 -5.72
CA VAL A 113 -3.26 2.52 -5.96
C VAL A 113 -3.54 2.32 -7.43
N VAL A 114 -2.80 1.41 -8.05
CA VAL A 114 -3.06 1.00 -9.44
C VAL A 114 -3.71 -0.37 -9.41
N ILE A 115 -4.93 -0.45 -9.91
CA ILE A 115 -5.64 -1.73 -10.03
C ILE A 115 -5.19 -2.37 -11.34
N THR A 116 -4.49 -3.48 -11.24
CA THR A 116 -3.91 -4.19 -12.38
C THR A 116 -4.78 -5.34 -12.88
N GLY A 117 -5.79 -5.71 -12.12
CA GLY A 117 -6.70 -6.77 -12.54
C GLY A 117 -7.92 -6.87 -11.66
N VAL A 118 -8.94 -7.55 -12.18
CA VAL A 118 -10.17 -7.87 -11.46
C VAL A 118 -10.31 -9.39 -11.49
N LYS A 119 -10.47 -9.99 -10.32
CA LYS A 119 -10.53 -11.44 -10.19
C LYS A 119 -11.96 -11.95 -9.99
N SER A 120 -12.37 -12.85 -10.88
CA SER A 120 -13.53 -13.71 -10.67
C SER A 120 -13.01 -15.14 -10.69
N GLU A 121 -13.41 -15.99 -11.65
CA GLU A 121 -12.76 -17.27 -11.83
C GLU A 121 -11.34 -17.08 -12.40
N ASN A 122 -11.21 -16.09 -13.29
CA ASN A 122 -9.94 -15.72 -13.88
C ASN A 122 -9.68 -14.25 -13.62
N VAL A 123 -8.43 -13.83 -13.76
CA VAL A 123 -8.05 -12.43 -13.61
C VAL A 123 -8.15 -11.73 -14.96
N SER A 124 -8.93 -10.66 -15.02
CA SER A 124 -9.01 -9.79 -16.19
C SER A 124 -8.11 -8.58 -15.96
N SER A 125 -7.22 -8.31 -16.91
CA SER A 125 -6.28 -7.19 -16.81
C SER A 125 -6.98 -5.85 -16.75
N ARG A 126 -6.44 -4.94 -15.95
CA ARG A 126 -6.92 -3.57 -15.81
C ARG A 126 -5.72 -2.65 -15.64
N ASN A 127 -5.97 -1.36 -15.80
CA ASN A 127 -4.97 -0.35 -15.51
C ASN A 127 -5.72 0.90 -15.03
N MET A 128 -6.13 0.88 -13.77
CA MET A 128 -6.90 1.97 -13.18
C MET A 128 -6.14 2.54 -11.99
N GLU A 129 -5.89 3.84 -12.01
CA GLU A 129 -5.16 4.49 -10.94
C GLU A 129 -6.12 5.29 -10.06
N PHE A 130 -5.96 5.13 -8.75
CA PHE A 130 -6.71 5.87 -7.75
C PHE A 130 -5.73 6.59 -6.84
N LYS A 131 -5.96 7.86 -6.60
CA LYS A 131 -5.09 8.69 -5.79
C LYS A 131 -5.85 9.21 -4.58
N PHE A 132 -5.31 8.99 -3.40
CA PHE A 132 -5.89 9.44 -2.14
C PHE A 132 -4.90 10.35 -1.44
N LYS A 133 -5.36 11.53 -1.06
CA LYS A 133 -4.53 12.52 -0.39
C LYS A 133 -4.91 12.64 1.07
N TYR A 134 -3.92 12.79 1.92
CA TYR A 134 -4.08 12.86 3.37
C TYR A 134 -3.25 14.02 3.93
N GLY A 135 -3.60 14.42 5.14
CA GLY A 135 -2.86 15.46 5.82
C GLY A 135 -3.45 16.84 5.60
N ASP A 136 -2.85 17.79 6.26
CA ASP A 136 -3.31 19.16 6.20
C ASP A 136 -2.81 19.85 4.93
N LYS A 137 -3.58 20.77 4.48
CA LYS A 137 -3.25 21.58 3.35
C LYS A 137 -2.69 22.91 3.82
#